data_b3015e88bbfca0db410f38e85abfa46e
#
_entry.id   b3015e88bbfca0db410f38e85abfa46e
#
_cell.length_a   1.000
_cell.length_b   1.000
_cell.length_c   1.000
_cell.angle_alpha   90.00
_cell.angle_beta   90.00
_cell.angle_gamma   90.00
#
_symmetry.space_group_name_H-M   'P 1'
#
loop_
_entity.id
_entity.type
_entity.pdbx_description
1 polymer ?
#
loop_
_entity_poly.entity_id
_entity_poly.type
_entity_poly.pdbx_seq_one_letter_code
_entity_poly.pdbx_strand_id
1 'polypeptide(L)'
;RGTTKPFEIFGAPYIEPARLKAALEKEYLPGVIFREAWFEPRFSKWMGQLCGGLQIHVIDKKVFRPYLTTLTIISRLLELYPETFKWRQDPYEYEDQKLAIDLLLGDETIRHGLEKGVSPKDLADSWAGELATFMDLRAGYLLYK
;
A
#
# COMPACT_ATOMS: atom_id res chain seq x y z
N ARG A 1 3.79 11.76 3.64
CA ARG A 1 3.78 13.22 3.88
C ARG A 1 5.11 13.63 4.52
N GLY A 2 5.47 14.91 4.44
CA GLY A 2 6.69 15.42 5.05
C GLY A 2 7.98 15.18 4.27
N THR A 3 7.90 14.61 3.07
CA THR A 3 9.02 14.43 2.12
C THR A 3 8.74 15.13 0.81
N THR A 4 9.77 15.28 -0.03
CA THR A 4 9.65 15.86 -1.38
C THR A 4 9.11 14.88 -2.42
N LYS A 5 8.91 13.61 -2.07
CA LYS A 5 8.41 12.54 -2.95
C LYS A 5 7.22 11.80 -2.32
N PRO A 6 6.08 12.50 -2.13
CA PRO A 6 4.86 11.87 -1.63
C PRO A 6 4.41 10.77 -2.60
N PHE A 7 3.85 9.70 -2.06
CA PHE A 7 3.42 8.49 -2.79
C PHE A 7 4.53 7.63 -3.41
N GLU A 8 5.75 8.14 -3.54
CA GLU A 8 6.88 7.33 -4.00
C GLU A 8 7.70 6.78 -2.84
N ILE A 9 7.91 7.59 -1.77
CA ILE A 9 8.68 7.19 -0.59
C ILE A 9 7.73 6.88 0.57
N PHE A 10 7.92 5.73 1.17
CA PHE A 10 7.23 5.33 2.40
C PHE A 10 8.20 4.71 3.40
N GLY A 11 7.88 4.82 4.67
CA GLY A 11 8.70 4.26 5.74
C GLY A 11 8.28 4.70 7.13
N ALA A 12 9.01 4.21 8.12
CA ALA A 12 8.83 4.52 9.53
C ALA A 12 10.16 4.32 10.29
N PRO A 13 10.29 4.84 11.52
CA PRO A 13 11.52 4.68 12.30
C PRO A 13 11.90 3.23 12.63
N TYR A 14 10.91 2.34 12.66
CA TYR A 14 11.11 0.93 12.98
C TYR A 14 11.35 0.03 11.75
N ILE A 15 11.28 0.57 10.54
CA ILE A 15 11.47 -0.22 9.32
C ILE A 15 12.95 -0.31 8.98
N GLU A 16 13.43 -1.53 8.79
CA GLU A 16 14.73 -1.83 8.21
C GLU A 16 14.57 -2.00 6.68
N PRO A 17 15.12 -1.07 5.86
CA PRO A 17 14.90 -1.05 4.42
C PRO A 17 15.29 -2.34 3.72
N ALA A 18 16.48 -2.88 4.02
CA ALA A 18 16.98 -4.10 3.40
C ALA A 18 16.08 -5.31 3.68
N ARG A 19 15.59 -5.45 4.93
CA ARG A 19 14.69 -6.52 5.34
C ARG A 19 13.35 -6.47 4.61
N LEU A 20 12.77 -5.27 4.53
CA LEU A 20 11.50 -5.08 3.81
C LEU A 20 11.66 -5.31 2.31
N LYS A 21 12.74 -4.78 1.72
CA LYS A 21 13.07 -4.98 0.30
C LYS A 21 13.20 -6.46 -0.04
N ALA A 22 14.00 -7.21 0.74
CA ALA A 22 14.20 -8.64 0.53
C ALA A 22 12.90 -9.45 0.66
N ALA A 23 11.94 -9.02 1.49
CA ALA A 23 10.62 -9.64 1.56
C ALA A 23 9.77 -9.35 0.31
N LEU A 24 9.79 -8.10 -0.18
CA LEU A 24 9.03 -7.72 -1.37
C LEU A 24 9.62 -8.28 -2.68
N GLU A 25 10.93 -8.49 -2.76
CA GLU A 25 11.59 -9.11 -3.92
C GLU A 25 11.21 -10.58 -4.12
N LYS A 26 10.64 -11.24 -3.11
CA LYS A 26 10.09 -12.60 -3.23
C LYS A 26 8.68 -12.61 -3.85
N GLU A 27 8.05 -11.45 -3.94
CA GLU A 27 6.71 -11.30 -4.45
C GLU A 27 6.72 -11.01 -5.96
N TYR A 28 5.75 -11.55 -6.67
CA TYR A 28 5.59 -11.23 -8.08
C TYR A 28 4.84 -9.90 -8.24
N LEU A 29 5.60 -8.81 -8.32
CA LEU A 29 5.10 -7.44 -8.50
C LEU A 29 5.62 -6.86 -9.83
N PRO A 30 4.92 -7.12 -10.95
CA PRO A 30 5.41 -6.67 -12.27
C PRO A 30 5.38 -5.15 -12.40
N GLY A 31 6.35 -4.60 -13.13
CA GLY A 31 6.41 -3.19 -13.48
C GLY A 31 6.88 -2.26 -12.36
N VAL A 32 7.37 -2.80 -11.24
CA VAL A 32 7.89 -2.01 -10.13
C VAL A 32 9.20 -2.59 -9.59
N ILE A 33 10.08 -1.71 -9.13
CA ILE A 33 11.25 -2.05 -8.33
C ILE A 33 11.30 -1.17 -7.09
N PHE A 34 11.97 -1.66 -6.05
CA PHE A 34 12.11 -0.97 -4.78
C PHE A 34 13.56 -0.59 -4.53
N ARG A 35 13.78 0.65 -4.14
CA ARG A 35 15.07 1.15 -3.69
C ARG A 35 15.02 1.46 -2.20
N GLU A 36 16.02 1.02 -1.45
CA GLU A 36 16.19 1.39 -0.05
C GLU A 36 16.31 2.90 0.11
N ALA A 37 15.63 3.45 1.10
CA ALA A 37 15.62 4.87 1.37
C ALA A 37 15.67 5.13 2.88
N TRP A 38 16.46 6.14 3.25
CA TRP A 38 16.46 6.74 4.58
C TRP A 38 16.06 8.19 4.43
N PHE A 39 15.16 8.66 5.29
CA PHE A 39 14.66 10.02 5.20
C PHE A 39 14.14 10.51 6.56
N GLU A 40 14.09 11.80 6.72
CA GLU A 40 13.52 12.48 7.88
C GLU A 40 12.35 13.36 7.42
N PRO A 41 11.10 13.05 7.81
CA PRO A 41 9.95 13.89 7.49
C PRO A 41 10.06 15.26 8.16
N ARG A 42 9.75 16.32 7.41
CA ARG A 42 9.79 17.70 7.91
C ARG A 42 8.51 18.13 8.61
N PHE A 43 7.43 17.40 8.45
CA PHE A 43 6.14 17.64 9.11
C PHE A 43 5.29 16.36 9.13
N SER A 44 4.16 16.37 9.85
CA SER A 44 3.23 15.25 9.98
C SER A 44 3.83 14.12 10.82
N LYS A 45 3.36 12.89 10.59
CA LYS A 45 3.80 11.70 11.33
C LYS A 45 5.31 11.49 11.17
N TRP A 46 5.99 11.18 12.26
CA TRP A 46 7.43 10.94 12.33
C TRP A 46 8.33 12.18 12.05
N MET A 47 7.77 13.40 12.16
CA MET A 47 8.55 14.64 11.99
C MET A 47 9.83 14.61 12.84
N GLY A 48 10.97 14.90 12.21
CA GLY A 48 12.27 14.96 12.88
C GLY A 48 12.86 13.61 13.30
N GLN A 49 12.24 12.48 12.88
CA GLN A 49 12.78 11.16 13.16
C GLN A 49 13.36 10.54 11.89
N LEU A 50 14.51 9.89 12.02
CA LEU A 50 15.08 9.12 10.92
C LEU A 50 14.20 7.90 10.65
N CYS A 51 13.66 7.80 9.45
CA CYS A 51 12.83 6.71 8.98
C CYS A 51 13.60 5.87 7.97
N GLY A 52 13.57 4.56 8.15
CA GLY A 52 13.92 3.60 7.11
C GLY A 52 12.69 3.26 6.27
N GLY A 53 12.88 2.93 5.00
CA GLY A 53 11.79 2.57 4.12
C GLY A 53 12.26 2.34 2.70
N LEU A 54 11.32 2.42 1.76
CA LEU A 54 11.60 2.17 0.35
C LEU A 54 11.06 3.30 -0.52
N GLN A 55 11.72 3.49 -1.66
CA GLN A 55 11.20 4.26 -2.77
C GLN A 55 10.68 3.31 -3.85
N ILE A 56 9.46 3.56 -4.30
CA ILE A 56 8.79 2.82 -5.38
C ILE A 56 9.22 3.43 -6.71
N HIS A 57 9.74 2.62 -7.61
CA HIS A 57 10.05 3.01 -9.00
C HIS A 57 9.19 2.21 -9.95
N VAL A 58 8.24 2.86 -10.61
CA VAL A 58 7.44 2.24 -11.67
C VAL A 58 8.26 2.21 -12.95
N ILE A 59 8.63 1.01 -13.39
CA ILE A 59 9.47 0.78 -14.57
C ILE A 59 8.64 0.39 -15.81
N ASP A 60 7.43 -0.16 -15.60
CA ASP A 60 6.48 -0.41 -16.68
C ASP A 60 5.04 -0.12 -16.20
N LYS A 61 4.48 0.99 -16.68
CA LYS A 61 3.14 1.45 -16.31
C LYS A 61 2.02 0.54 -16.83
N LYS A 62 2.26 -0.26 -17.88
CA LYS A 62 1.23 -1.12 -18.49
C LYS A 62 0.90 -2.32 -17.66
N VAL A 63 1.88 -2.84 -16.92
CA VAL A 63 1.74 -4.03 -16.08
C VAL A 63 1.72 -3.70 -14.58
N PHE A 64 2.10 -2.49 -14.19
CA PHE A 64 2.10 -2.06 -12.79
C PHE A 64 0.68 -2.06 -12.21
N ARG A 65 0.52 -2.71 -11.07
CA ARG A 65 -0.74 -2.83 -10.32
C ARG A 65 -0.61 -2.12 -8.98
N PRO A 66 -0.90 -0.80 -8.90
CA PRO A 66 -0.63 0.00 -7.70
C PRO A 66 -1.36 -0.50 -6.45
N TYR A 67 -2.62 -0.89 -6.59
CA TYR A 67 -3.42 -1.38 -5.47
C TYR A 67 -2.85 -2.69 -4.91
N LEU A 68 -2.61 -3.70 -5.76
CA LEU A 68 -2.00 -4.96 -5.36
C LEU A 68 -0.61 -4.75 -4.74
N THR A 69 0.22 -3.88 -5.34
CA THR A 69 1.55 -3.55 -4.81
C THR A 69 1.44 -2.97 -3.40
N THR A 70 0.50 -2.06 -3.16
CA THR A 70 0.28 -1.46 -1.85
C THR A 70 -0.19 -2.49 -0.82
N LEU A 71 -1.14 -3.37 -1.18
CA LEU A 71 -1.58 -4.44 -0.30
C LEU A 71 -0.43 -5.40 0.06
N THR A 72 0.43 -5.72 -0.91
CA THR A 72 1.61 -6.56 -0.67
C THR A 72 2.59 -5.89 0.27
N ILE A 73 2.85 -4.60 0.11
CA ILE A 73 3.70 -3.83 1.05
C ILE A 73 3.10 -3.90 2.47
N ILE A 74 1.80 -3.64 2.62
CA ILE A 74 1.12 -3.67 3.92
C ILE A 74 1.18 -5.08 4.53
N SER A 75 0.91 -6.13 3.75
CA SER A 75 1.00 -7.52 4.19
C SER A 75 2.40 -7.84 4.73
N ARG A 76 3.46 -7.45 4.02
CA ARG A 76 4.84 -7.67 4.49
C ARG A 76 5.16 -6.84 5.74
N LEU A 77 4.62 -5.64 5.89
CA LEU A 77 4.79 -4.83 7.11
C LEU A 77 4.10 -5.47 8.32
N LEU A 78 2.89 -6.00 8.16
CA LEU A 78 2.19 -6.73 9.22
C LEU A 78 2.98 -7.97 9.66
N GLU A 79 3.54 -8.71 8.72
CA GLU A 79 4.34 -9.90 9.01
C GLU A 79 5.69 -9.60 9.68
N LEU A 80 6.40 -8.59 9.17
CA LEU A 80 7.75 -8.26 9.64
C LEU A 80 7.78 -7.47 10.95
N TYR A 81 6.71 -6.70 11.22
CA TYR A 81 6.65 -5.76 12.35
C TYR A 81 5.32 -5.85 13.14
N PRO A 82 4.87 -7.06 13.54
CA PRO A 82 3.53 -7.26 14.13
C PRO A 82 3.33 -6.46 15.42
N GLU A 83 4.39 -6.29 16.23
CA GLU A 83 4.31 -5.56 17.49
C GLU A 83 4.31 -4.04 17.32
N THR A 84 4.85 -3.55 16.21
CA THR A 84 5.13 -2.12 15.99
C THR A 84 4.18 -1.49 14.98
N PHE A 85 3.79 -2.24 13.97
CA PHE A 85 2.83 -1.79 12.97
C PHE A 85 1.46 -1.59 13.63
N LYS A 86 0.88 -0.39 13.45
CA LYS A 86 -0.47 -0.07 13.96
C LYS A 86 -1.24 0.70 12.90
N TRP A 87 -2.49 0.30 12.71
CA TRP A 87 -3.42 1.09 11.94
C TRP A 87 -3.65 2.44 12.61
N ARG A 88 -3.85 3.47 11.80
CA ARG A 88 -4.22 4.79 12.31
C ARG A 88 -5.64 4.71 12.91
N GLN A 89 -5.78 5.14 14.16
CA GLN A 89 -7.06 5.15 14.88
C GLN A 89 -7.72 6.54 14.87
N ASP A 90 -6.95 7.59 14.58
CA ASP A 90 -7.51 8.95 14.55
C ASP A 90 -8.53 9.09 13.42
N PRO A 91 -9.59 9.91 13.62
CA PRO A 91 -10.55 10.23 12.58
C PRO A 91 -9.87 10.64 11.27
N TYR A 92 -10.46 10.23 10.15
CA TYR A 92 -9.97 10.58 8.84
C TYR A 92 -11.01 11.42 8.10
N GLU A 93 -10.64 12.65 7.80
CA GLU A 93 -11.53 13.69 7.26
C GLU A 93 -12.74 13.91 8.19
N TYR A 94 -13.93 13.54 7.81
CA TYR A 94 -15.16 13.71 8.59
C TYR A 94 -15.75 12.39 9.10
N GLU A 95 -14.98 11.30 9.01
CA GLU A 95 -15.40 9.95 9.41
C GLU A 95 -14.69 9.53 10.69
N ASP A 96 -15.46 9.16 11.71
CA ASP A 96 -14.95 8.73 13.02
C ASP A 96 -15.34 7.29 13.41
N GLN A 97 -16.18 6.64 12.60
CA GLN A 97 -16.65 5.27 12.86
C GLN A 97 -15.80 4.21 12.16
N LYS A 98 -15.17 4.56 11.04
CA LYS A 98 -14.36 3.66 10.24
C LYS A 98 -12.89 4.03 10.29
N LEU A 99 -12.04 3.01 10.25
CA LEU A 99 -10.60 3.27 10.15
C LEU A 99 -10.26 3.94 8.80
N ALA A 100 -9.31 4.86 8.84
CA ALA A 100 -8.82 5.53 7.63
C ALA A 100 -8.44 4.55 6.51
N ILE A 101 -7.88 3.39 6.87
CA ILE A 101 -7.50 2.37 5.89
C ILE A 101 -8.73 1.74 5.22
N ASP A 102 -9.82 1.51 5.93
CA ASP A 102 -11.03 0.91 5.36
C ASP A 102 -11.68 1.85 4.34
N LEU A 103 -11.65 3.18 4.61
CA LEU A 103 -12.09 4.19 3.66
C LEU A 103 -11.20 4.23 2.40
N LEU A 104 -9.89 4.13 2.58
CA LEU A 104 -8.92 4.15 1.47
C LEU A 104 -8.96 2.87 0.63
N LEU A 105 -9.22 1.72 1.25
CA LEU A 105 -9.38 0.44 0.55
C LEU A 105 -10.77 0.28 -0.07
N GLY A 106 -11.77 1.02 0.45
CA GLY A 106 -13.17 0.95 0.02
C GLY A 106 -13.95 -0.20 0.67
N ASP A 107 -13.28 -1.10 1.39
CA ASP A 107 -13.86 -2.25 2.04
C ASP A 107 -13.02 -2.69 3.25
N GLU A 108 -13.66 -2.89 4.40
CA GLU A 108 -13.02 -3.37 5.63
C GLU A 108 -12.61 -4.86 5.54
N THR A 109 -13.24 -5.64 4.66
CA THR A 109 -12.93 -7.06 4.48
C THR A 109 -11.51 -7.26 3.99
N ILE A 110 -10.97 -6.33 3.20
CA ILE A 110 -9.59 -6.36 2.72
C ILE A 110 -8.62 -6.23 3.90
N ARG A 111 -8.82 -5.27 4.79
CA ARG A 111 -8.01 -5.12 6.00
C ARG A 111 -8.07 -6.38 6.87
N HIS A 112 -9.26 -6.89 7.14
CA HIS A 112 -9.43 -8.11 7.92
C HIS A 112 -8.78 -9.33 7.27
N GLY A 113 -8.80 -9.41 5.94
CA GLY A 113 -8.09 -10.45 5.19
C GLY A 113 -6.58 -10.36 5.41
N LEU A 114 -5.99 -9.16 5.30
CA LEU A 114 -4.56 -8.93 5.55
C LEU A 114 -4.17 -9.28 6.99
N GLU A 115 -4.98 -8.89 7.98
CA GLU A 115 -4.76 -9.21 9.41
C GLU A 115 -4.78 -10.72 9.68
N LYS A 116 -5.60 -11.46 8.93
CA LYS A 116 -5.67 -12.94 8.99
C LYS A 116 -4.59 -13.65 8.17
N GLY A 117 -3.73 -12.90 7.49
CA GLY A 117 -2.66 -13.45 6.66
C GLY A 117 -3.12 -13.98 5.30
N VAL A 118 -4.32 -13.58 4.82
CA VAL A 118 -4.74 -13.88 3.44
C VAL A 118 -3.79 -13.19 2.48
N SER A 119 -3.34 -13.92 1.45
CA SER A 119 -2.39 -13.35 0.50
C SER A 119 -3.00 -12.19 -0.28
N PRO A 120 -2.24 -11.11 -0.58
CA PRO A 120 -2.73 -10.02 -1.40
C PRO A 120 -3.23 -10.45 -2.78
N LYS A 121 -2.69 -11.55 -3.31
CA LYS A 121 -3.14 -12.14 -4.57
C LYS A 121 -4.54 -12.74 -4.42
N ASP A 122 -4.79 -13.54 -3.39
CA ASP A 122 -6.11 -14.15 -3.16
C ASP A 122 -7.16 -13.08 -2.88
N LEU A 123 -6.79 -12.00 -2.17
CA LEU A 123 -7.65 -10.83 -2.03
C LEU A 123 -7.94 -10.20 -3.39
N ALA A 124 -6.94 -10.05 -4.26
CA ALA A 124 -7.13 -9.49 -5.60
C ALA A 124 -8.03 -10.37 -6.47
N ASP A 125 -7.93 -11.68 -6.34
CA ASP A 125 -8.77 -12.62 -7.08
C ASP A 125 -10.24 -12.55 -6.62
N SER A 126 -10.50 -12.17 -5.36
CA SER A 126 -11.87 -12.09 -4.82
C SER A 126 -12.76 -11.02 -5.48
N TRP A 127 -12.19 -9.90 -5.95
CA TRP A 127 -12.96 -8.83 -6.63
C TRP A 127 -12.88 -8.87 -8.16
N ALA A 128 -12.23 -9.88 -8.74
CA ALA A 128 -12.00 -9.94 -10.18
C ALA A 128 -13.31 -9.94 -10.99
N GLY A 129 -14.35 -10.65 -10.51
CA GLY A 129 -15.66 -10.70 -11.14
C GLY A 129 -16.39 -9.35 -11.15
N GLU A 130 -16.39 -8.66 -10.01
CA GLU A 130 -17.01 -7.33 -9.88
C GLU A 130 -16.26 -6.30 -10.73
N LEU A 131 -14.93 -6.39 -10.75
CA LEU A 131 -14.09 -5.52 -11.58
C LEU A 131 -14.38 -5.73 -13.08
N ALA A 132 -14.53 -6.98 -13.53
CA ALA A 132 -14.89 -7.27 -14.91
C ALA A 132 -16.25 -6.64 -15.27
N THR A 133 -17.26 -6.83 -14.43
CA THR A 133 -18.58 -6.21 -14.63
C THR A 133 -18.51 -4.68 -14.70
N PHE A 134 -17.72 -4.07 -13.80
CA PHE A 134 -17.51 -2.62 -13.83
C PHE A 134 -16.78 -2.16 -15.10
N MET A 135 -15.79 -2.91 -15.57
CA MET A 135 -15.06 -2.57 -16.80
C MET A 135 -15.95 -2.59 -18.03
N ASP A 136 -16.88 -3.55 -18.11
CA ASP A 136 -17.87 -3.64 -19.20
C ASP A 136 -18.83 -2.43 -19.14
N LEU A 137 -19.35 -2.10 -17.97
CA LEU A 137 -20.19 -0.92 -17.76
C LEU A 137 -19.43 0.36 -18.12
N ARG A 138 -18.21 0.53 -17.63
CA ARG A 138 -17.35 1.69 -17.88
C ARG A 138 -17.08 1.92 -19.36
N ALA A 139 -16.94 0.84 -20.15
CA ALA A 139 -16.63 0.96 -21.58
C ALA A 139 -17.67 1.78 -22.35
N GLY A 140 -18.95 1.77 -21.91
CA GLY A 140 -20.02 2.57 -22.50
C GLY A 140 -19.93 4.08 -22.23
N TYR A 141 -19.12 4.49 -21.24
CA TYR A 141 -19.00 5.90 -20.83
C TYR A 141 -17.67 6.54 -21.24
N LEU A 142 -16.73 5.77 -21.79
CA LEU A 142 -15.45 6.32 -22.22
C LEU A 142 -15.59 7.14 -23.50
N LEU A 143 -15.11 8.40 -23.45
CA LEU A 143 -15.04 9.26 -24.63
C LEU A 143 -13.89 8.87 -25.58
N TYR A 144 -12.86 8.25 -25.02
CA TYR A 144 -11.66 7.78 -25.75
C TYR A 144 -11.45 6.28 -25.47
N LYS A 145 -11.15 5.55 -26.52
CA LYS A 145 -10.87 4.09 -26.46
C LYS A 145 -9.38 3.82 -26.43
#